data_5e3e5fcc11616586b3d4fc59b770e16a
#
_entry.id   5e3e5fcc11616586b3d4fc59b770e16a
#
_cell.length_a   1.000
_cell.length_b   1.000
_cell.length_c   1.000
_cell.angle_alpha   90.00
_cell.angle_beta   90.00
_cell.angle_gamma   90.00
#
_symmetry.space_group_name_H-M   'P 1'
#
loop_
_entity.id
_entity.type
_entity.pdbx_description
1 polymer ?
#
loop_
_entity_poly.entity_id
_entity_poly.type
_entity_poly.pdbx_seq_one_letter_code
_entity_poly.pdbx_strand_id
1 'polypeptide(L)'
;MPTITLLGTGTCQIEAERRASSVLLDLEDTYILFDCGHGVAQRLLEAGVRHHQLQHIVLSHFHPDHVSDIVPLLQAGAWSQRDPRTTDIHIYGPPGLQKIIDGLLQIFGPRALQQPSYNIVVHEVTQQHFEIGAHHFDFINLPPAGNHGLRFEWNDKRYAITGDSHFHDAEIDFLRGVDLAIIDSGHLADTEIVQLATSSQAKTIVCSHLYREINAQHLQSQAASDGYQGAILVGRDMMSFIL
;
A
#
# COMPACT_ATOMS: atom_id res chain seq x y z
N MET A 1 15.31 0.01 12.77
CA MET A 1 15.77 0.12 11.35
C MET A 1 14.52 0.22 10.49
N PRO A 2 14.45 1.19 9.58
CA PRO A 2 13.28 1.37 8.72
C PRO A 2 13.03 0.15 7.83
N THR A 3 11.76 -0.17 7.62
CA THR A 3 11.36 -1.33 6.83
C THR A 3 10.13 -1.06 5.96
N ILE A 4 10.03 -1.83 4.87
CA ILE A 4 8.80 -2.04 4.11
C ILE A 4 8.34 -3.46 4.37
N THR A 5 7.10 -3.63 4.87
CA THR A 5 6.52 -4.94 5.14
C THR A 5 5.22 -5.11 4.36
N LEU A 6 5.13 -6.17 3.55
CA LEU A 6 3.90 -6.55 2.88
C LEU A 6 2.97 -7.19 3.92
N LEU A 7 1.98 -6.47 4.42
CA LEU A 7 1.01 -7.02 5.37
C LEU A 7 0.04 -7.98 4.68
N GLY A 8 -0.32 -7.67 3.44
CA GLY A 8 -1.15 -8.52 2.62
C GLY A 8 -0.71 -8.46 1.16
N THR A 9 -0.79 -9.59 0.48
CA THR A 9 -0.39 -9.77 -0.93
C THR A 9 -1.51 -10.39 -1.77
N GLY A 10 -2.68 -10.55 -1.18
CA GLY A 10 -3.90 -11.03 -1.83
C GLY A 10 -4.73 -9.89 -2.42
N THR A 11 -5.92 -10.25 -2.87
CA THR A 11 -6.86 -9.42 -3.63
C THR A 11 -8.20 -9.33 -2.90
N CYS A 12 -9.30 -9.07 -3.64
CA CYS A 12 -10.67 -9.18 -3.13
C CYS A 12 -11.07 -10.63 -2.74
N GLN A 13 -10.28 -11.64 -3.11
CA GLN A 13 -10.52 -13.03 -2.73
C GLN A 13 -10.17 -13.26 -1.26
N ILE A 14 -11.05 -13.96 -0.52
CA ILE A 14 -10.79 -14.29 0.88
C ILE A 14 -10.06 -15.63 0.92
N GLU A 15 -8.77 -15.58 1.26
CA GLU A 15 -7.89 -16.74 1.32
C GLU A 15 -7.30 -16.92 2.73
N ALA A 16 -6.89 -18.16 3.04
CA ALA A 16 -6.30 -18.46 4.34
C ALA A 16 -4.88 -17.89 4.47
N GLU A 17 -4.10 -17.94 3.40
CA GLU A 17 -2.67 -17.61 3.38
C GLU A 17 -2.38 -16.16 3.10
N ARG A 18 -3.30 -15.45 2.42
CA ARG A 18 -3.12 -14.06 1.98
C ARG A 18 -4.24 -13.17 2.50
N ARG A 19 -3.87 -12.00 2.97
CA ARG A 19 -4.80 -10.89 3.25
C ARG A 19 -4.82 -9.95 2.05
N ALA A 20 -5.83 -9.12 1.96
CA ALA A 20 -5.92 -8.10 0.93
C ALA A 20 -4.67 -7.21 0.88
N SER A 21 -4.39 -6.64 -0.28
CA SER A 21 -3.17 -5.89 -0.54
C SER A 21 -2.98 -4.74 0.47
N SER A 22 -1.80 -4.74 1.10
CA SER A 22 -1.41 -3.65 1.98
C SER A 22 0.09 -3.68 2.28
N VAL A 23 0.68 -2.50 2.43
CA VAL A 23 2.10 -2.33 2.73
C VAL A 23 2.27 -1.41 3.92
N LEU A 24 3.02 -1.87 4.92
CA LEU A 24 3.42 -1.06 6.07
C LEU A 24 4.82 -0.48 5.82
N LEU A 25 4.93 0.84 5.91
CA LEU A 25 6.20 1.55 5.97
C LEU A 25 6.48 1.90 7.44
N ASP A 26 7.57 1.37 7.98
CA ASP A 26 8.15 1.79 9.26
C ASP A 26 9.35 2.68 8.95
N LEU A 27 9.19 3.99 9.17
CA LEU A 27 10.21 5.00 8.87
C LEU A 27 10.89 5.53 10.15
N GLU A 28 11.03 4.69 11.19
CA GLU A 28 11.62 4.97 12.51
C GLU A 28 10.79 5.94 13.37
N ASP A 29 10.39 7.07 12.82
CA ASP A 29 9.61 8.10 13.51
C ASP A 29 8.10 8.00 13.27
N THR A 30 7.69 7.24 12.25
CA THR A 30 6.27 7.11 11.89
C THR A 30 5.96 5.79 11.19
N TYR A 31 4.71 5.33 11.39
CA TYR A 31 4.13 4.22 10.65
C TYR A 31 3.16 4.75 9.61
N ILE A 32 3.34 4.32 8.36
CA ILE A 32 2.45 4.64 7.24
C ILE A 32 1.92 3.34 6.66
N LEU A 33 0.61 3.20 6.58
CA LEU A 33 -0.06 2.07 5.96
C LEU A 33 -0.53 2.47 4.56
N PHE A 34 0.01 1.82 3.54
CA PHE A 34 -0.48 1.96 2.17
C PHE A 34 -1.49 0.87 1.90
N ASP A 35 -2.74 1.26 1.65
CA ASP A 35 -3.95 0.47 1.58
C ASP A 35 -4.30 -0.28 2.88
N CYS A 36 -5.58 -0.52 3.06
CA CYS A 36 -6.16 -1.03 4.30
C CYS A 36 -7.32 -1.99 4.00
N GLY A 37 -7.03 -3.05 3.25
CA GLY A 37 -8.01 -4.07 2.87
C GLY A 37 -8.30 -5.07 3.99
N HIS A 38 -9.17 -6.05 3.71
CA HIS A 38 -9.63 -7.00 4.71
C HIS A 38 -8.50 -7.87 5.28
N GLY A 39 -8.50 -8.03 6.61
CA GLY A 39 -7.52 -8.79 7.37
C GLY A 39 -6.21 -8.05 7.66
N VAL A 40 -6.07 -6.82 7.18
CA VAL A 40 -4.86 -5.99 7.38
C VAL A 40 -4.73 -5.53 8.83
N ALA A 41 -5.82 -5.21 9.51
CA ALA A 41 -5.80 -4.84 10.91
C ALA A 41 -5.19 -5.95 11.80
N GLN A 42 -5.43 -7.22 11.47
CA GLN A 42 -4.83 -8.35 12.15
C GLN A 42 -3.33 -8.47 11.84
N ARG A 43 -2.94 -8.34 10.56
CA ARG A 43 -1.54 -8.38 10.13
C ARG A 43 -0.71 -7.23 10.72
N LEU A 44 -1.31 -6.06 10.90
CA LEU A 44 -0.67 -4.93 11.57
C LEU A 44 -0.25 -5.30 13.01
N LEU A 45 -1.14 -5.98 13.75
CA LEU A 45 -0.82 -6.49 15.09
C LEU A 45 0.28 -7.56 15.07
N GLU A 46 0.26 -8.46 14.09
CA GLU A 46 1.30 -9.48 13.89
C GLU A 46 2.66 -8.86 13.55
N ALA A 47 2.67 -7.72 12.85
CA ALA A 47 3.87 -6.91 12.62
C ALA A 47 4.33 -6.13 13.85
N GLY A 48 3.63 -6.25 14.99
CA GLY A 48 3.98 -5.57 16.24
C GLY A 48 3.47 -4.14 16.36
N VAL A 49 2.68 -3.66 15.40
CA VAL A 49 2.13 -2.30 15.39
C VAL A 49 0.67 -2.31 15.86
N ARG A 50 0.38 -1.56 16.91
CA ARG A 50 -0.98 -1.43 17.43
C ARG A 50 -1.74 -0.30 16.73
N HIS A 51 -3.06 -0.43 16.66
CA HIS A 51 -3.94 0.56 16.02
C HIS A 51 -3.68 2.01 16.46
N HIS A 52 -3.36 2.26 17.74
CA HIS A 52 -3.11 3.62 18.24
C HIS A 52 -1.74 4.19 17.83
N GLN A 53 -0.80 3.34 17.41
CA GLN A 53 0.53 3.75 16.93
C GLN A 53 0.50 4.11 15.44
N LEU A 54 -0.47 3.58 14.68
CA LEU A 54 -0.63 3.91 13.28
C LEU A 54 -1.28 5.29 13.14
N GLN A 55 -0.55 6.27 12.65
CA GLN A 55 -1.02 7.64 12.50
C GLN A 55 -1.41 8.00 11.06
N HIS A 56 -0.90 7.27 10.08
CA HIS A 56 -1.07 7.62 8.66
C HIS A 56 -1.53 6.41 7.84
N ILE A 57 -2.61 6.60 7.08
CA ILE A 57 -3.10 5.64 6.09
C ILE A 57 -3.12 6.37 4.74
N VAL A 58 -2.54 5.77 3.72
CA VAL A 58 -2.55 6.27 2.34
C VAL A 58 -3.32 5.27 1.49
N LEU A 59 -4.37 5.68 0.82
CA LEU A 59 -5.22 4.84 0.00
C LEU A 59 -4.93 5.07 -1.47
N SER A 60 -4.59 4.02 -2.21
CA SER A 60 -4.38 4.08 -3.65
C SER A 60 -5.67 4.41 -4.40
N HIS A 61 -6.77 3.82 -3.99
CA HIS A 61 -8.13 3.98 -4.51
C HIS A 61 -9.16 3.43 -3.50
N PHE A 62 -10.45 3.27 -3.89
CA PHE A 62 -11.53 2.99 -2.95
C PHE A 62 -12.24 1.64 -3.16
N HIS A 63 -11.62 0.65 -3.81
CA HIS A 63 -12.19 -0.69 -3.83
C HIS A 63 -12.21 -1.31 -2.42
N PRO A 64 -13.18 -2.17 -2.10
CA PRO A 64 -13.33 -2.73 -0.76
C PRO A 64 -12.10 -3.45 -0.23
N ASP A 65 -11.36 -4.13 -1.07
CA ASP A 65 -10.13 -4.85 -0.73
C ASP A 65 -8.92 -3.94 -0.46
N HIS A 66 -9.08 -2.61 -0.62
CA HIS A 66 -8.08 -1.60 -0.25
C HIS A 66 -8.52 -0.71 0.91
N VAL A 67 -9.79 -0.78 1.34
CA VAL A 67 -10.32 0.18 2.35
C VAL A 67 -11.11 -0.47 3.48
N SER A 68 -11.49 -1.76 3.40
CA SER A 68 -12.47 -2.35 4.32
C SER A 68 -12.05 -2.37 5.79
N ASP A 69 -10.75 -2.51 6.10
CA ASP A 69 -10.27 -2.54 7.48
C ASP A 69 -10.07 -1.15 8.11
N ILE A 70 -10.36 -0.07 7.39
CA ILE A 70 -10.44 1.27 7.99
C ILE A 70 -11.46 1.27 9.14
N VAL A 71 -12.62 0.63 8.96
CA VAL A 71 -13.69 0.57 9.97
C VAL A 71 -13.21 -0.09 11.27
N PRO A 72 -12.69 -1.33 11.29
CA PRO A 72 -12.19 -1.94 12.52
C PRO A 72 -10.99 -1.19 13.13
N LEU A 73 -10.11 -0.56 12.35
CA LEU A 73 -9.00 0.24 12.87
C LEU A 73 -9.50 1.52 13.57
N LEU A 74 -10.45 2.24 12.98
CA LEU A 74 -11.07 3.40 13.59
C LEU A 74 -11.85 3.01 14.85
N GLN A 75 -12.66 1.93 14.79
CA GLN A 75 -13.41 1.45 15.94
C GLN A 75 -12.47 1.03 17.09
N ALA A 76 -11.38 0.33 16.80
CA ALA A 76 -10.39 -0.03 17.81
C ALA A 76 -9.76 1.22 18.44
N GLY A 77 -9.44 2.24 17.65
CA GLY A 77 -8.95 3.53 18.14
C GLY A 77 -9.95 4.23 19.06
N ALA A 78 -11.25 4.16 18.73
CA ALA A 78 -12.31 4.79 19.51
C ALA A 78 -12.62 4.06 20.83
N TRP A 79 -12.52 2.74 20.87
CA TRP A 79 -13.10 1.96 21.97
C TRP A 79 -12.14 1.02 22.70
N SER A 80 -10.87 0.92 22.31
CA SER A 80 -9.90 0.13 23.05
C SER A 80 -9.69 0.71 24.45
N GLN A 81 -9.96 -0.10 25.47
CA GLN A 81 -9.70 0.30 26.87
C GLN A 81 -8.24 0.11 27.25
N ARG A 82 -7.53 -0.81 26.58
CA ARG A 82 -6.12 -1.08 26.86
C ARG A 82 -5.23 -0.04 26.20
N ASP A 83 -5.52 0.30 24.95
CA ASP A 83 -4.67 1.12 24.09
C ASP A 83 -5.53 2.21 23.42
N PRO A 84 -6.07 3.18 24.17
CA PRO A 84 -6.92 4.24 23.60
C PRO A 84 -6.09 5.13 22.69
N ARG A 85 -6.67 5.51 21.56
CA ARG A 85 -6.05 6.50 20.68
C ARG A 85 -6.17 7.89 21.27
N THR A 86 -5.07 8.61 21.35
CA THR A 86 -5.00 10.00 21.83
C THR A 86 -4.33 10.94 20.83
N THR A 87 -3.91 10.42 19.68
CA THR A 87 -3.30 11.15 18.58
C THR A 87 -4.20 11.05 17.35
N ASP A 88 -4.24 12.11 16.56
CA ASP A 88 -5.01 12.15 15.33
C ASP A 88 -4.59 11.01 14.38
N ILE A 89 -5.55 10.55 13.57
CA ILE A 89 -5.29 9.64 12.46
C ILE A 89 -5.50 10.40 11.15
N HIS A 90 -4.49 10.42 10.32
CA HIS A 90 -4.47 11.10 9.03
C HIS A 90 -4.70 10.08 7.92
N ILE A 91 -5.71 10.29 7.09
CA ILE A 91 -6.04 9.42 5.97
C ILE A 91 -5.86 10.23 4.68
N TYR A 92 -4.97 9.76 3.84
CA TYR A 92 -4.63 10.37 2.55
C TYR A 92 -5.21 9.52 1.42
N GLY A 93 -5.61 10.14 0.33
CA GLY A 93 -6.07 9.42 -0.85
C GLY A 93 -6.54 10.35 -1.96
N PRO A 94 -7.00 9.82 -3.07
CA PRO A 94 -7.48 10.61 -4.19
C PRO A 94 -8.76 11.38 -3.85
N PRO A 95 -9.17 12.35 -4.69
CA PRO A 95 -10.44 13.06 -4.55
C PRO A 95 -11.63 12.11 -4.41
N GLY A 96 -12.51 12.41 -3.46
CA GLY A 96 -13.64 11.57 -3.06
C GLY A 96 -13.42 10.86 -1.72
N LEU A 97 -12.23 10.90 -1.14
CA LEU A 97 -11.91 10.30 0.15
C LEU A 97 -12.78 10.88 1.28
N GLN A 98 -12.98 12.20 1.32
CA GLN A 98 -13.84 12.83 2.33
C GLN A 98 -15.24 12.24 2.31
N LYS A 99 -15.81 12.04 1.12
CA LYS A 99 -17.14 11.43 0.97
C LYS A 99 -17.19 9.99 1.49
N ILE A 100 -16.12 9.20 1.33
CA ILE A 100 -16.03 7.85 1.86
C ILE A 100 -16.05 7.89 3.39
N ILE A 101 -15.19 8.69 4.01
CA ILE A 101 -15.11 8.80 5.47
C ILE A 101 -16.41 9.34 6.07
N ASP A 102 -16.98 10.38 5.48
CA ASP A 102 -18.30 10.90 5.91
C ASP A 102 -19.40 9.84 5.82
N GLY A 103 -19.40 9.05 4.74
CA GLY A 103 -20.32 7.93 4.55
C GLY A 103 -20.16 6.85 5.64
N LEU A 104 -18.95 6.48 6.01
CA LEU A 104 -18.69 5.52 7.09
C LEU A 104 -19.18 6.09 8.45
N LEU A 105 -18.89 7.35 8.75
CA LEU A 105 -19.35 8.02 9.95
C LEU A 105 -20.87 8.13 10.00
N GLN A 106 -21.51 8.34 8.86
CA GLN A 106 -22.98 8.38 8.77
C GLN A 106 -23.60 7.00 9.00
N ILE A 107 -23.05 5.94 8.39
CA ILE A 107 -23.59 4.57 8.47
C ILE A 107 -23.41 3.98 9.86
N PHE A 108 -22.22 4.09 10.45
CA PHE A 108 -21.90 3.48 11.75
C PHE A 108 -22.19 4.40 12.94
N GLY A 109 -22.36 5.69 12.70
CA GLY A 109 -22.45 6.74 13.71
C GLY A 109 -21.07 7.25 14.15
N PRO A 110 -20.90 8.58 14.30
CA PRO A 110 -19.58 9.16 14.60
C PRO A 110 -18.93 8.58 15.86
N ARG A 111 -19.72 8.36 16.92
CA ARG A 111 -19.20 7.81 18.19
C ARG A 111 -18.69 6.37 18.09
N ALA A 112 -19.08 5.61 17.06
CA ALA A 112 -18.58 4.25 16.86
C ALA A 112 -17.14 4.24 16.37
N LEU A 113 -16.74 5.27 15.62
CA LEU A 113 -15.47 5.31 14.90
C LEU A 113 -14.51 6.39 15.42
N GLN A 114 -14.99 7.34 16.23
CA GLN A 114 -14.19 8.44 16.73
C GLN A 114 -14.58 8.82 18.16
N GLN A 115 -13.61 9.21 18.97
CA GLN A 115 -13.80 9.78 20.31
C GLN A 115 -13.25 11.21 20.35
N PRO A 116 -13.66 12.04 21.32
CA PRO A 116 -13.17 13.44 21.46
C PRO A 116 -11.65 13.54 21.70
N SER A 117 -10.97 12.44 22.02
CA SER A 117 -9.52 12.41 22.31
C SER A 117 -8.64 12.52 21.06
N TYR A 118 -9.19 12.37 19.85
CA TYR A 118 -8.45 12.46 18.59
C TYR A 118 -9.37 12.82 17.42
N ASN A 119 -8.79 13.24 16.32
CA ASN A 119 -9.50 13.53 15.09
C ASN A 119 -9.16 12.50 13.99
N ILE A 120 -10.13 12.28 13.11
CA ILE A 120 -9.91 11.67 11.79
C ILE A 120 -9.68 12.84 10.84
N VAL A 121 -8.45 12.98 10.36
CA VAL A 121 -8.04 14.09 9.47
C VAL A 121 -7.93 13.54 8.06
N VAL A 122 -8.75 14.05 7.16
CA VAL A 122 -8.80 13.60 5.77
C VAL A 122 -7.99 14.54 4.88
N HIS A 123 -7.14 13.96 4.03
CA HIS A 123 -6.32 14.66 3.07
C HIS A 123 -6.60 14.15 1.66
N GLU A 124 -7.42 14.87 0.89
CA GLU A 124 -7.57 14.59 -0.53
C GLU A 124 -6.35 15.10 -1.29
N VAL A 125 -5.54 14.20 -1.81
CA VAL A 125 -4.30 14.53 -2.53
C VAL A 125 -4.64 14.80 -3.99
N THR A 126 -4.58 16.07 -4.37
CA THR A 126 -4.86 16.55 -5.73
C THR A 126 -3.57 16.89 -6.51
N GLN A 127 -2.44 16.95 -5.82
CA GLN A 127 -1.12 17.21 -6.39
C GLN A 127 -0.34 15.90 -6.49
N GLN A 128 0.67 15.86 -7.35
CA GLN A 128 1.52 14.70 -7.50
C GLN A 128 2.49 14.47 -6.32
N HIS A 129 2.56 15.40 -5.39
CA HIS A 129 3.47 15.36 -4.26
C HIS A 129 2.73 15.74 -2.96
N PHE A 130 3.08 15.07 -1.87
CA PHE A 130 2.63 15.43 -0.52
C PHE A 130 3.69 15.03 0.52
N GLU A 131 3.52 15.48 1.76
CA GLU A 131 4.46 15.24 2.84
C GLU A 131 3.76 14.61 4.05
N ILE A 132 4.47 13.72 4.73
CA ILE A 132 4.12 13.21 6.05
C ILE A 132 5.33 13.43 6.96
N GLY A 133 5.22 14.36 7.91
CA GLY A 133 6.37 14.77 8.71
C GLY A 133 7.49 15.35 7.84
N ALA A 134 8.67 14.75 7.91
CA ALA A 134 9.82 15.11 7.08
C ALA A 134 9.94 14.29 5.78
N HIS A 135 9.01 13.38 5.53
CA HIS A 135 9.07 12.46 4.40
C HIS A 135 8.26 12.98 3.22
N HIS A 136 8.87 12.95 2.03
CA HIS A 136 8.25 13.39 0.78
C HIS A 136 7.79 12.20 -0.03
N PHE A 137 6.58 12.27 -0.56
CA PHE A 137 5.95 11.22 -1.35
C PHE A 137 5.45 11.75 -2.69
N ASP A 138 5.73 11.00 -3.75
CA ASP A 138 5.03 11.14 -5.02
C ASP A 138 3.78 10.26 -4.99
N PHE A 139 2.63 10.84 -5.37
CA PHE A 139 1.34 10.16 -5.45
C PHE A 139 0.81 10.31 -6.87
N ILE A 140 1.08 9.32 -7.68
CA ILE A 140 0.93 9.40 -9.13
C ILE A 140 -0.28 8.60 -9.58
N ASN A 141 -1.18 9.22 -10.35
CA ASN A 141 -2.28 8.51 -10.98
C ASN A 141 -1.70 7.52 -12.01
N LEU A 142 -1.98 6.24 -11.78
CA LEU A 142 -1.62 5.14 -12.66
C LEU A 142 -2.90 4.50 -13.22
N PRO A 143 -2.94 4.10 -14.50
CA PRO A 143 -4.10 3.40 -15.04
C PRO A 143 -4.45 2.13 -14.25
N PRO A 144 -5.76 1.85 -14.04
CA PRO A 144 -6.92 2.59 -14.51
C PRO A 144 -7.17 3.88 -13.74
N ALA A 145 -8.01 4.75 -14.30
CA ALA A 145 -8.34 6.03 -13.67
C ALA A 145 -8.85 5.85 -12.24
N GLY A 146 -8.32 6.66 -11.32
CA GLY A 146 -8.65 6.62 -9.89
C GLY A 146 -7.68 5.82 -9.03
N ASN A 147 -6.83 4.97 -9.61
CA ASN A 147 -5.73 4.31 -8.90
C ASN A 147 -4.49 5.21 -8.84
N HIS A 148 -3.78 5.16 -7.73
CA HIS A 148 -2.55 5.92 -7.50
C HIS A 148 -1.45 5.05 -6.92
N GLY A 149 -0.25 5.19 -7.50
CA GLY A 149 0.96 4.63 -6.91
C GLY A 149 1.62 5.61 -5.94
N LEU A 150 2.31 5.06 -4.95
CA LEU A 150 3.12 5.79 -3.98
C LEU A 150 4.60 5.57 -4.27
N ARG A 151 5.39 6.64 -4.40
CA ARG A 151 6.85 6.57 -4.54
C ARG A 151 7.53 7.52 -3.56
N PHE A 152 8.65 7.08 -2.99
CA PHE A 152 9.42 7.89 -2.05
C PHE A 152 10.91 7.53 -2.10
N GLU A 153 11.74 8.38 -1.49
CA GLU A 153 13.17 8.14 -1.35
C GLU A 153 13.55 7.97 0.13
N TRP A 154 14.46 7.04 0.39
CA TRP A 154 15.08 6.80 1.68
C TRP A 154 16.53 6.39 1.50
N ASN A 155 17.47 7.10 2.16
CA ASN A 155 18.92 6.83 2.07
C ASN A 155 19.42 6.69 0.61
N ASP A 156 19.10 7.66 -0.23
CA ASP A 156 19.47 7.71 -1.65
C ASP A 156 18.93 6.54 -2.50
N LYS A 157 17.97 5.77 -1.98
CA LYS A 157 17.26 4.72 -2.73
C LYS A 157 15.81 5.11 -2.97
N ARG A 158 15.26 4.64 -4.07
CA ARG A 158 13.87 4.87 -4.47
C ARG A 158 13.02 3.64 -4.31
N TYR A 159 11.83 3.83 -3.76
CA TYR A 159 10.85 2.80 -3.45
C TYR A 159 9.51 3.17 -4.09
N ALA A 160 8.81 2.18 -4.64
CA ALA A 160 7.52 2.39 -5.28
C ALA A 160 6.52 1.28 -4.97
N ILE A 161 5.23 1.65 -4.86
CA ILE A 161 4.09 0.75 -4.68
C ILE A 161 3.02 1.21 -5.67
N THR A 162 2.53 0.32 -6.55
CA THR A 162 1.68 0.75 -7.67
C THR A 162 0.18 0.85 -7.36
N GLY A 163 -0.30 0.24 -6.26
CA GLY A 163 -1.74 0.00 -6.10
C GLY A 163 -2.22 -0.97 -7.19
N ASP A 164 -3.48 -0.89 -7.61
CA ASP A 164 -4.07 -1.73 -8.66
C ASP A 164 -3.82 -1.13 -10.05
N SER A 165 -2.59 -1.22 -10.52
CA SER A 165 -2.21 -0.66 -11.81
C SER A 165 -2.29 -1.69 -12.94
N HIS A 166 -2.58 -1.19 -14.15
CA HIS A 166 -2.53 -1.97 -15.38
C HIS A 166 -1.28 -1.60 -16.17
N PHE A 167 -0.80 -2.51 -17.01
CA PHE A 167 0.36 -2.26 -17.87
C PHE A 167 0.17 -1.03 -18.74
N HIS A 168 1.05 -0.04 -18.58
CA HIS A 168 1.00 1.23 -19.29
C HIS A 168 2.36 1.94 -19.24
N ASP A 169 2.65 2.82 -20.20
CA ASP A 169 3.89 3.60 -20.23
C ASP A 169 4.10 4.44 -18.96
N ALA A 170 3.01 4.97 -18.38
CA ALA A 170 3.08 5.72 -17.13
C ALA A 170 3.59 4.88 -15.96
N GLU A 171 3.26 3.59 -15.91
CA GLU A 171 3.77 2.66 -14.90
C GLU A 171 5.26 2.37 -15.11
N ILE A 172 5.69 2.19 -16.38
CA ILE A 172 7.11 2.03 -16.71
C ILE A 172 7.91 3.25 -16.23
N ASP A 173 7.43 4.46 -16.52
CA ASP A 173 8.09 5.71 -16.10
C ASP A 173 8.08 5.89 -14.59
N PHE A 174 6.99 5.52 -13.93
CA PHE A 174 6.87 5.55 -12.47
C PHE A 174 7.90 4.63 -11.77
N LEU A 175 8.17 3.47 -12.36
CA LEU A 175 9.11 2.48 -11.82
C LEU A 175 10.55 2.68 -12.31
N ARG A 176 10.83 3.64 -13.19
CA ARG A 176 12.17 3.82 -13.79
C ARG A 176 13.22 4.11 -12.74
N GLY A 177 14.21 3.20 -12.66
CA GLY A 177 15.36 3.33 -11.75
C GLY A 177 15.01 3.22 -10.26
N VAL A 178 13.87 2.60 -9.92
CA VAL A 178 13.47 2.29 -8.55
C VAL A 178 14.31 1.12 -8.02
N ASP A 179 14.72 1.19 -6.75
CA ASP A 179 15.50 0.14 -6.09
C ASP A 179 14.63 -1.05 -5.67
N LEU A 180 13.43 -0.77 -5.16
CA LEU A 180 12.44 -1.77 -4.80
C LEU A 180 11.04 -1.31 -5.23
N ALA A 181 10.40 -2.07 -6.09
CA ALA A 181 9.03 -1.86 -6.53
C ALA A 181 8.12 -2.99 -6.03
N ILE A 182 7.03 -2.66 -5.36
CA ILE A 182 5.93 -3.58 -5.06
C ILE A 182 4.85 -3.29 -6.11
N ILE A 183 4.62 -4.24 -7.00
CA ILE A 183 3.71 -4.06 -8.12
C ILE A 183 2.44 -4.90 -7.97
N ASP A 184 1.35 -4.40 -8.49
CA ASP A 184 0.20 -5.22 -8.83
C ASP A 184 0.59 -6.24 -9.92
N SER A 185 0.36 -7.49 -9.66
CA SER A 185 0.57 -8.56 -10.63
C SER A 185 -0.70 -9.37 -10.89
N GLY A 186 -1.77 -9.02 -10.23
CA GLY A 186 -3.10 -9.60 -10.43
C GLY A 186 -3.75 -9.13 -11.73
N HIS A 187 -3.53 -7.88 -12.10
CA HIS A 187 -4.05 -7.28 -13.32
C HIS A 187 -3.06 -7.32 -14.50
N LEU A 188 -1.90 -7.95 -14.31
CA LEU A 188 -0.87 -8.09 -15.35
C LEU A 188 -0.73 -9.53 -15.83
N ALA A 189 -0.55 -9.71 -17.12
CA ALA A 189 -0.09 -10.97 -17.68
C ALA A 189 1.42 -11.17 -17.39
N ASP A 190 1.89 -12.42 -17.41
CA ASP A 190 3.31 -12.73 -17.19
C ASP A 190 4.23 -11.99 -18.16
N THR A 191 3.82 -11.87 -19.43
CA THR A 191 4.54 -11.10 -20.46
C THR A 191 4.61 -9.60 -20.14
N GLU A 192 3.57 -9.05 -19.54
CA GLU A 192 3.52 -7.63 -19.15
C GLU A 192 4.43 -7.37 -17.93
N ILE A 193 4.47 -8.30 -16.95
CA ILE A 193 5.41 -8.22 -15.82
C ILE A 193 6.86 -8.24 -16.33
N VAL A 194 7.18 -9.13 -17.27
CA VAL A 194 8.51 -9.18 -17.91
C VAL A 194 8.81 -7.88 -18.64
N GLN A 195 7.87 -7.36 -19.41
CA GLN A 195 8.04 -6.11 -20.15
C GLN A 195 8.19 -4.91 -19.20
N LEU A 196 7.43 -4.88 -18.10
CA LEU A 196 7.56 -3.85 -17.07
C LEU A 196 8.96 -3.88 -16.44
N ALA A 197 9.47 -5.08 -16.10
CA ALA A 197 10.81 -5.25 -15.54
C ALA A 197 11.90 -4.78 -16.50
N THR A 198 11.84 -5.22 -17.77
CA THR A 198 12.85 -4.88 -18.78
C THR A 198 12.82 -3.41 -19.19
N SER A 199 11.64 -2.79 -19.24
CA SER A 199 11.50 -1.39 -19.66
C SER A 199 11.79 -0.40 -18.55
N SER A 200 11.40 -0.69 -17.31
CA SER A 200 11.65 0.19 -16.15
C SER A 200 13.07 0.06 -15.60
N GLN A 201 13.69 -1.10 -15.73
CA GLN A 201 14.97 -1.44 -15.09
C GLN A 201 14.96 -1.19 -13.58
N ALA A 202 13.81 -1.37 -12.92
CA ALA A 202 13.72 -1.39 -11.46
C ALA A 202 14.62 -2.51 -10.92
N LYS A 203 15.39 -2.26 -9.84
CA LYS A 203 16.41 -3.25 -9.39
C LYS A 203 15.77 -4.50 -8.77
N THR A 204 14.67 -4.33 -8.06
CA THR A 204 13.89 -5.45 -7.50
C THR A 204 12.41 -5.17 -7.72
N ILE A 205 11.72 -6.13 -8.32
CA ILE A 205 10.28 -6.14 -8.47
C ILE A 205 9.70 -7.23 -7.58
N VAL A 206 8.72 -6.88 -6.77
CA VAL A 206 7.97 -7.81 -5.91
C VAL A 206 6.53 -7.85 -6.40
N CYS A 207 6.13 -8.99 -6.95
CA CYS A 207 4.77 -9.24 -7.39
C CYS A 207 3.84 -9.37 -6.17
N SER A 208 2.83 -8.51 -6.08
CA SER A 208 1.78 -8.48 -5.05
C SER A 208 0.40 -8.49 -5.71
N HIS A 209 -0.67 -8.38 -4.93
CA HIS A 209 -2.05 -8.40 -5.42
C HIS A 209 -2.34 -9.63 -6.30
N LEU A 210 -2.15 -10.83 -5.73
CA LEU A 210 -2.07 -12.07 -6.47
C LEU A 210 -3.44 -12.77 -6.58
N TYR A 211 -4.01 -12.81 -7.78
CA TYR A 211 -5.18 -13.65 -8.10
C TYR A 211 -4.83 -15.09 -8.47
N ARG A 212 -3.56 -15.35 -8.73
CA ARG A 212 -3.04 -16.62 -9.22
C ARG A 212 -1.63 -16.89 -8.71
N GLU A 213 -1.21 -18.12 -8.80
CA GLU A 213 0.21 -18.43 -8.59
C GLU A 213 1.07 -17.86 -9.72
N ILE A 214 2.19 -17.27 -9.32
CA ILE A 214 3.21 -16.73 -10.24
C ILE A 214 4.48 -17.55 -10.08
N ASN A 215 5.03 -18.00 -11.21
CA ASN A 215 6.33 -18.66 -11.24
C ASN A 215 7.45 -17.61 -11.40
N ALA A 216 7.97 -17.10 -10.28
CA ALA A 216 9.03 -16.10 -10.28
C ALA A 216 10.27 -16.53 -11.07
N GLN A 217 10.64 -17.81 -11.03
CA GLN A 217 11.80 -18.33 -11.71
C GLN A 217 11.64 -18.29 -13.23
N HIS A 218 10.42 -18.56 -13.72
CA HIS A 218 10.09 -18.45 -15.13
C HIS A 218 10.14 -16.98 -15.59
N LEU A 219 9.49 -16.07 -14.85
CA LEU A 219 9.51 -14.63 -15.16
C LEU A 219 10.94 -14.07 -15.14
N GLN A 220 11.74 -14.44 -14.13
CA GLN A 220 13.13 -14.03 -14.02
C GLN A 220 13.95 -14.48 -15.22
N SER A 221 13.76 -15.73 -15.67
CA SER A 221 14.49 -16.28 -16.82
C SER A 221 14.13 -15.57 -18.12
N GLN A 222 12.86 -15.29 -18.33
CA GLN A 222 12.39 -14.53 -19.50
C GLN A 222 12.94 -13.09 -19.47
N ALA A 223 12.76 -12.38 -18.36
CA ALA A 223 13.23 -11.01 -18.20
C ALA A 223 14.77 -10.91 -18.40
N ALA A 224 15.54 -11.85 -17.86
CA ALA A 224 16.99 -11.89 -18.07
C ALA A 224 17.36 -12.10 -19.54
N SER A 225 16.62 -12.94 -20.28
CA SER A 225 16.82 -13.11 -21.72
C SER A 225 16.55 -11.82 -22.50
N ASP A 226 15.67 -10.97 -22.00
CA ASP A 226 15.32 -9.67 -22.59
C ASP A 226 16.19 -8.52 -22.03
N GLY A 227 17.26 -8.84 -21.29
CA GLY A 227 18.27 -7.87 -20.82
C GLY A 227 18.02 -7.26 -19.45
N TYR A 228 17.03 -7.75 -18.69
CA TYR A 228 16.82 -7.30 -17.30
C TYR A 228 17.93 -7.79 -16.38
N GLN A 229 18.49 -6.88 -15.58
CA GLN A 229 19.58 -7.17 -14.65
C GLN A 229 19.14 -7.24 -13.18
N GLY A 230 17.87 -6.95 -12.91
CA GLY A 230 17.32 -6.93 -11.56
C GLY A 230 16.77 -8.29 -11.11
N ALA A 231 15.98 -8.27 -10.04
CA ALA A 231 15.34 -9.44 -9.47
C ALA A 231 13.80 -9.34 -9.54
N ILE A 232 13.14 -10.45 -9.85
CA ILE A 232 11.68 -10.60 -9.75
C ILE A 232 11.36 -11.58 -8.63
N LEU A 233 10.62 -11.13 -7.63
CA LEU A 233 10.21 -11.90 -6.46
C LEU A 233 8.69 -12.02 -6.42
N VAL A 234 8.17 -13.08 -5.81
CA VAL A 234 6.74 -13.20 -5.46
C VAL A 234 6.57 -12.84 -3.99
N GLY A 235 5.74 -11.83 -3.74
CA GLY A 235 5.42 -11.36 -2.41
C GLY A 235 4.67 -12.41 -1.59
N ARG A 236 4.90 -12.38 -0.29
CA ARG A 236 4.17 -13.15 0.71
C ARG A 236 3.79 -12.24 1.85
N ASP A 237 2.66 -12.53 2.47
CA ASP A 237 2.27 -11.82 3.68
C ASP A 237 3.41 -11.86 4.71
N MET A 238 3.65 -10.74 5.36
CA MET A 238 4.71 -10.50 6.35
C MET A 238 6.15 -10.54 5.78
N MET A 239 6.32 -10.55 4.45
CA MET A 239 7.63 -10.36 3.81
C MET A 239 8.11 -8.91 4.04
N SER A 240 9.33 -8.76 4.54
CA SER A 240 9.87 -7.45 4.92
C SER A 240 11.22 -7.16 4.25
N PHE A 241 11.45 -5.90 3.93
CA PHE A 241 12.69 -5.37 3.35
C PHE A 241 13.22 -4.24 4.22
N ILE A 242 14.52 -4.22 4.47
CA ILE A 242 15.20 -3.12 5.16
C ILE A 242 15.48 -2.01 4.14
N LEU A 243 15.12 -0.76 4.48
CA LEU A 243 15.32 0.44 3.66
C LEU A 243 16.78 0.94 3.65
#